data_364bb3e12711ffcb4a3c10527c24f94f
#
_entry.id   364bb3e12711ffcb4a3c10527c24f94f
#
_cell.length_a   1.000
_cell.length_b   1.000
_cell.length_c   1.000
_cell.angle_alpha   90.00
_cell.angle_beta   90.00
_cell.angle_gamma   90.00
#
_symmetry.space_group_name_H-M   'P 1'
#
loop_
_entity.id
_entity.type
_entity.pdbx_description
1 polymer ?
#
loop_
_entity_poly.entity_id
_entity_poly.type
_entity_poly.pdbx_seq_one_letter_code
_entity_poly.pdbx_strand_id
1 'polypeptide(L)'
;MKKLLTSYINAGASQPIKQGTLNHLQEAHEETMEANLDMLNQRNGQIRSTGSVPMRMGGCRRNGTFPNYTVTSGAFYFEDEVWICDGGVFLAIPLGQVLVCTKTITYVTATNADPVTFSDASSNNVHQVRKIVISAGVSGSGDFDFEDLYDYNDWTEIPFNAGYLSASTPAWTLPSPSDWDVKYTENGKTITIDFEVKNSTLSNITSNVRLILPFINDFSGNFFGVCEYTNSNNTTPKGVARITAADGGSTLFIQPIGDATFAVVTGGFDVRGQITVMMKEF
;
A
#
# COMPACT_ATOMS: atom_id res chain seq x y z
N MET A 1 -1.29 8.30 25.56
CA MET A 1 -2.31 9.29 25.15
C MET A 1 -2.41 10.36 26.25
N LYS A 2 -2.10 11.59 25.91
CA LYS A 2 -2.22 12.74 26.85
C LYS A 2 -3.70 13.15 26.96
N LYS A 3 -4.11 13.55 28.15
CA LYS A 3 -5.49 13.97 28.43
C LYS A 3 -5.47 15.21 29.32
N LEU A 4 -6.23 16.23 28.93
CA LEU A 4 -6.42 17.40 29.78
C LEU A 4 -7.41 17.09 30.90
N LEU A 5 -6.99 17.27 32.14
CA LEU A 5 -7.88 17.07 33.30
C LEU A 5 -8.68 18.37 33.54
N THR A 6 -9.99 18.27 33.36
CA THR A 6 -10.89 19.43 33.47
C THR A 6 -11.81 19.39 34.70
N SER A 7 -11.67 18.34 35.54
CA SER A 7 -12.55 18.08 36.69
C SER A 7 -12.48 19.16 37.81
N TYR A 8 -11.45 20.00 37.80
CA TYR A 8 -11.28 21.13 38.75
C TYR A 8 -11.80 22.48 38.20
N ILE A 9 -12.32 22.49 36.98
CA ILE A 9 -12.87 23.71 36.37
C ILE A 9 -14.28 23.92 36.93
N ASN A 10 -14.47 25.01 37.70
CA ASN A 10 -15.80 25.40 38.18
C ASN A 10 -16.60 26.04 37.05
N ALA A 11 -17.87 25.64 36.91
CA ALA A 11 -18.78 26.27 35.96
C ALA A 11 -18.90 27.78 36.25
N GLY A 12 -18.67 28.59 35.23
CA GLY A 12 -18.73 30.05 35.34
C GLY A 12 -17.40 30.76 35.69
N ALA A 13 -16.33 30.04 35.94
CA ALA A 13 -15.00 30.63 36.07
C ALA A 13 -14.34 30.75 34.67
N SER A 14 -13.92 31.95 34.29
CA SER A 14 -13.10 32.11 33.10
C SER A 14 -11.69 31.56 33.36
N GLN A 15 -11.29 30.55 32.60
CA GLN A 15 -9.92 30.05 32.67
C GLN A 15 -9.07 30.64 31.53
N PRO A 16 -7.94 31.24 31.83
CA PRO A 16 -7.02 31.64 30.76
C PRO A 16 -6.44 30.39 30.09
N ILE A 17 -6.60 30.29 28.79
CA ILE A 17 -5.90 29.28 28.00
C ILE A 17 -4.43 29.71 27.93
N LYS A 18 -3.56 28.94 28.56
CA LYS A 18 -2.12 29.15 28.50
C LYS A 18 -1.50 28.42 27.32
N GLN A 19 -0.36 28.93 26.82
CA GLN A 19 0.38 28.28 25.73
C GLN A 19 0.66 26.81 26.02
N GLY A 20 1.03 26.45 27.25
CA GLY A 20 1.26 25.05 27.63
C GLY A 20 0.00 24.17 27.53
N THR A 21 -1.20 24.74 27.72
CA THR A 21 -2.46 24.01 27.50
C THR A 21 -2.71 23.72 26.02
N LEU A 22 -2.46 24.73 25.16
CA LEU A 22 -2.57 24.54 23.71
C LEU A 22 -1.56 23.54 23.18
N ASN A 23 -0.31 23.66 23.60
CA ASN A 23 0.74 22.71 23.24
C ASN A 23 0.36 21.27 23.66
N HIS A 24 -0.14 21.10 24.88
CA HIS A 24 -0.56 19.79 25.37
C HIS A 24 -1.71 19.18 24.55
N LEU A 25 -2.68 20.01 24.11
CA LEU A 25 -3.77 19.55 23.26
C LEU A 25 -3.29 19.19 21.85
N GLN A 26 -2.39 19.99 21.30
CA GLN A 26 -1.78 19.73 20.01
C GLN A 26 -0.98 18.41 20.04
N GLU A 27 -0.07 18.25 21.00
CA GLU A 27 0.71 17.03 21.19
C GLU A 27 -0.18 15.78 21.42
N ALA A 28 -1.29 15.93 22.17
CA ALA A 28 -2.23 14.84 22.36
C ALA A 28 -2.94 14.43 21.08
N HIS A 29 -3.23 15.39 20.19
CA HIS A 29 -3.79 15.12 18.89
C HIS A 29 -2.78 14.43 17.97
N GLU A 30 -1.55 14.95 17.91
CA GLU A 30 -0.44 14.39 17.14
C GLU A 30 -0.14 12.95 17.56
N GLU A 31 0.01 12.67 18.87
CA GLU A 31 0.21 11.31 19.40
C GLU A 31 -0.94 10.35 19.00
N THR A 32 -2.17 10.85 18.96
CA THR A 32 -3.31 10.02 18.57
C THR A 32 -3.31 9.72 17.07
N MET A 33 -2.97 10.72 16.26
CA MET A 33 -2.84 10.55 14.80
C MET A 33 -1.71 9.59 14.47
N GLU A 34 -0.53 9.79 15.08
CA GLU A 34 0.65 8.94 14.91
C GLU A 34 0.31 7.48 15.28
N ALA A 35 -0.27 7.22 16.44
CA ALA A 35 -0.63 5.87 16.85
C ALA A 35 -1.63 5.19 15.88
N ASN A 36 -2.59 5.93 15.34
CA ASN A 36 -3.52 5.40 14.35
C ASN A 36 -2.82 5.09 13.02
N LEU A 37 -1.93 5.96 12.56
CA LEU A 37 -1.20 5.80 11.32
C LEU A 37 -0.15 4.70 11.42
N ASP A 38 0.52 4.57 12.56
CA ASP A 38 1.43 3.46 12.85
C ASP A 38 0.70 2.11 12.80
N MET A 39 -0.49 2.05 13.36
CA MET A 39 -1.31 0.83 13.28
C MET A 39 -1.66 0.46 11.83
N LEU A 40 -1.89 1.44 10.96
CA LEU A 40 -2.13 1.24 9.54
C LEU A 40 -0.84 0.91 8.76
N ASN A 41 0.31 1.38 9.24
CA ASN A 41 1.62 1.24 8.60
C ASN A 41 2.38 -0.04 9.03
N GLN A 42 1.84 -0.80 9.98
CA GLN A 42 2.43 -2.08 10.38
C GLN A 42 2.26 -3.11 9.26
N ARG A 43 3.28 -3.24 8.43
CA ARG A 43 3.43 -4.35 7.47
C ARG A 43 4.49 -5.32 7.99
N ASN A 44 4.16 -6.62 7.98
CA ASN A 44 5.09 -7.74 8.18
C ASN A 44 5.99 -7.62 9.43
N GLY A 45 5.47 -7.13 10.56
CA GLY A 45 6.30 -6.98 11.75
C GLY A 45 7.48 -6.00 11.59
N GLN A 46 7.69 -5.46 10.41
CA GLN A 46 8.54 -4.30 10.22
C GLN A 46 7.71 -3.06 10.52
N ILE A 47 7.91 -2.51 11.69
CA ILE A 47 7.69 -1.08 11.90
C ILE A 47 8.58 -0.42 10.84
N ARG A 48 7.98 0.00 9.72
CA ARG A 48 8.71 0.90 8.84
C ARG A 48 9.05 2.07 9.73
N SER A 49 10.33 2.33 9.86
CA SER A 49 10.84 3.39 10.72
C SER A 49 9.99 4.61 10.48
N THR A 50 9.26 4.96 11.52
CA THR A 50 8.28 6.01 11.56
C THR A 50 8.75 7.18 10.71
N GLY A 51 7.91 7.61 9.80
CA GLY A 51 8.06 8.88 9.12
C GLY A 51 8.87 8.92 7.83
N SER A 52 9.72 7.97 7.52
CA SER A 52 10.62 8.10 6.36
C SER A 52 10.03 7.67 5.01
N VAL A 53 8.90 6.98 5.01
CA VAL A 53 8.22 6.55 3.76
C VAL A 53 6.92 7.31 3.60
N PRO A 54 6.76 8.08 2.52
CA PRO A 54 5.56 8.86 2.30
C PRO A 54 4.37 7.94 2.01
N MET A 55 3.27 8.13 2.75
CA MET A 55 2.05 7.35 2.59
C MET A 55 0.90 8.23 2.11
N ARG A 56 0.17 7.77 1.10
CA ARG A 56 -1.07 8.42 0.66
C ARG A 56 -2.20 8.08 1.63
N MET A 57 -2.78 9.11 2.24
CA MET A 57 -3.92 8.96 3.13
C MET A 57 -5.26 8.97 2.37
N GLY A 58 -5.34 9.79 1.32
CA GLY A 58 -6.52 9.89 0.48
C GLY A 58 -6.34 10.90 -0.63
N GLY A 59 -7.01 10.70 -1.76
CA GLY A 59 -6.79 11.53 -2.95
C GLY A 59 -5.40 11.35 -3.53
N CYS A 60 -4.80 12.42 -4.04
CA CYS A 60 -3.44 12.45 -4.61
C CYS A 60 -3.17 11.33 -5.63
N ARG A 61 -4.21 10.97 -6.40
CA ARG A 61 -4.11 9.92 -7.42
C ARG A 61 -3.64 10.51 -8.73
N ARG A 62 -2.63 9.87 -9.31
CA ARG A 62 -2.12 10.22 -10.63
C ARG A 62 -2.95 9.53 -11.71
N ASN A 63 -3.39 10.31 -12.69
CA ASN A 63 -4.04 9.85 -13.90
C ASN A 63 -3.27 10.35 -15.12
N GLY A 64 -3.36 9.61 -16.22
CA GLY A 64 -2.66 9.94 -17.46
C GLY A 64 -1.41 9.11 -17.68
N THR A 65 -0.70 9.41 -18.75
CA THR A 65 0.54 8.73 -19.16
C THR A 65 1.61 9.76 -19.46
N PHE A 66 2.87 9.37 -19.26
CA PHE A 66 4.00 10.23 -19.63
C PHE A 66 3.84 10.76 -21.05
N PRO A 67 4.10 12.02 -21.29
CA PRO A 67 4.62 13.05 -20.38
C PRO A 67 3.55 13.92 -19.68
N ASN A 68 2.29 13.50 -19.69
CA ASN A 68 1.18 14.32 -19.19
C ASN A 68 0.45 13.60 -18.07
N TYR A 69 0.40 14.24 -16.89
CA TYR A 69 -0.26 13.72 -15.73
C TYR A 69 -1.24 14.73 -15.12
N THR A 70 -2.27 14.22 -14.50
CA THR A 70 -3.13 14.97 -13.59
C THR A 70 -3.08 14.29 -12.23
N VAL A 71 -2.83 15.05 -11.18
CA VAL A 71 -2.87 14.56 -9.80
C VAL A 71 -4.05 15.21 -9.09
N THR A 72 -4.90 14.41 -8.46
CA THR A 72 -6.03 14.92 -7.67
C THR A 72 -5.53 15.52 -6.36
N SER A 73 -6.31 16.42 -5.76
CA SER A 73 -6.05 16.90 -4.39
C SER A 73 -6.18 15.77 -3.37
N GLY A 74 -5.54 15.93 -2.21
CA GLY A 74 -5.57 14.92 -1.16
C GLY A 74 -4.64 15.23 0.01
N ALA A 75 -4.18 14.17 0.68
CA ALA A 75 -3.24 14.28 1.80
C ALA A 75 -2.24 13.13 1.82
N PHE A 76 -1.05 13.43 2.32
CA PHE A 76 0.03 12.50 2.60
C PHE A 76 0.36 12.48 4.08
N TYR A 77 0.81 11.33 4.57
CA TYR A 77 1.50 11.21 5.85
C TYR A 77 2.99 11.01 5.56
N PHE A 78 3.82 11.90 6.11
CA PHE A 78 5.26 11.89 5.90
C PHE A 78 5.98 12.57 7.06
N GLU A 79 7.01 11.93 7.61
CA GLU A 79 7.77 12.41 8.77
C GLU A 79 6.86 12.79 9.95
N ASP A 80 5.99 11.83 10.32
CA ASP A 80 5.05 11.90 11.46
C ASP A 80 4.02 13.04 11.37
N GLU A 81 3.85 13.62 10.18
CA GLU A 81 2.94 14.72 9.93
C GLU A 81 2.02 14.49 8.73
N VAL A 82 0.86 15.11 8.80
CA VAL A 82 -0.10 15.13 7.68
C VAL A 82 0.12 16.37 6.83
N TRP A 83 0.34 16.17 5.54
CA TRP A 83 0.58 17.20 4.55
C TRP A 83 -0.54 17.23 3.53
N ILE A 84 -1.10 18.42 3.26
CA ILE A 84 -2.14 18.61 2.27
C ILE A 84 -1.51 18.75 0.87
N CYS A 85 -2.12 18.14 -0.12
CA CYS A 85 -1.76 18.29 -1.53
C CYS A 85 -2.93 18.89 -2.29
N ASP A 86 -2.71 19.99 -2.99
CA ASP A 86 -3.72 20.61 -3.84
C ASP A 86 -3.90 19.87 -5.18
N GLY A 87 -2.96 18.96 -5.51
CA GLY A 87 -2.90 18.30 -6.81
C GLY A 87 -2.44 19.25 -7.92
N GLY A 88 -2.70 18.87 -9.17
CA GLY A 88 -2.33 19.72 -10.31
C GLY A 88 -2.39 18.99 -11.65
N VAL A 89 -2.14 19.76 -12.70
CA VAL A 89 -1.98 19.26 -14.08
C VAL A 89 -0.54 19.51 -14.51
N PHE A 90 0.15 18.45 -14.91
CA PHE A 90 1.55 18.45 -15.29
C PHE A 90 1.65 18.04 -16.76
N LEU A 91 1.98 18.97 -17.63
CA LEU A 91 2.03 18.75 -19.08
C LEU A 91 3.46 18.82 -19.60
N ALA A 92 3.76 17.98 -20.58
CA ALA A 92 5.03 17.96 -21.27
C ALA A 92 6.25 17.82 -20.32
N ILE A 93 6.15 16.94 -19.36
CA ILE A 93 7.27 16.62 -18.45
C ILE A 93 8.47 16.19 -19.31
N PRO A 94 9.64 16.82 -19.14
CA PRO A 94 10.82 16.46 -19.89
C PRO A 94 11.26 15.01 -19.68
N LEU A 95 11.83 14.41 -20.72
CA LEU A 95 12.38 13.05 -20.62
C LEU A 95 13.48 13.01 -19.55
N GLY A 96 13.40 12.01 -18.67
CA GLY A 96 14.32 11.86 -17.53
C GLY A 96 13.91 12.65 -16.28
N GLN A 97 12.78 13.35 -16.31
CA GLN A 97 12.17 13.94 -15.13
C GLN A 97 10.97 13.11 -14.65
N VAL A 98 10.70 13.22 -13.36
CA VAL A 98 9.57 12.60 -12.67
C VAL A 98 8.76 13.66 -11.93
N LEU A 99 7.66 13.26 -11.32
CA LEU A 99 6.96 14.13 -10.36
C LEU A 99 7.68 14.03 -9.01
N VAL A 100 8.17 15.15 -8.53
CA VAL A 100 8.80 15.27 -7.21
C VAL A 100 7.90 16.02 -6.25
N CYS A 101 7.93 15.62 -5.00
CA CYS A 101 7.13 16.15 -3.91
C CYS A 101 8.02 16.93 -2.94
N THR A 102 7.65 18.17 -2.63
CA THR A 102 8.43 19.05 -1.74
C THR A 102 7.55 19.59 -0.64
N LYS A 103 8.01 19.49 0.61
CA LYS A 103 7.35 20.06 1.78
C LYS A 103 7.40 21.59 1.75
N THR A 104 6.28 22.21 2.02
CA THR A 104 6.17 23.66 2.10
C THR A 104 5.29 24.04 3.28
N ILE A 105 5.79 24.92 4.12
CA ILE A 105 5.03 25.50 5.22
C ILE A 105 4.68 26.93 4.82
N THR A 106 3.39 27.23 4.81
CA THR A 106 2.87 28.56 4.56
C THR A 106 2.03 29.01 5.74
N TYR A 107 1.82 30.29 5.86
CA TYR A 107 0.91 30.85 6.87
C TYR A 107 -0.39 31.30 6.20
N VAL A 108 -1.49 31.07 6.88
CA VAL A 108 -2.78 31.60 6.42
C VAL A 108 -2.67 33.11 6.33
N THR A 109 -3.11 33.67 5.20
CA THR A 109 -3.16 35.10 4.92
C THR A 109 -4.60 35.55 4.73
N ALA A 110 -4.83 36.83 4.65
CA ALA A 110 -6.16 37.42 4.47
C ALA A 110 -7.10 37.28 5.69
N THR A 111 -8.40 37.23 5.47
CA THR A 111 -9.47 37.36 6.47
C THR A 111 -9.43 36.29 7.57
N ASN A 112 -8.84 35.13 7.29
CA ASN A 112 -8.77 34.00 8.23
C ASN A 112 -7.39 33.87 8.89
N ALA A 113 -6.52 34.86 8.74
CA ALA A 113 -5.16 34.80 9.26
C ALA A 113 -5.10 34.88 10.79
N ASP A 114 -6.09 35.52 11.40
CA ASP A 114 -6.17 35.76 12.85
C ASP A 114 -4.78 36.14 13.44
N PRO A 115 -4.19 37.25 12.99
CA PRO A 115 -2.82 37.59 13.35
C PRO A 115 -2.72 37.89 14.84
N VAL A 116 -1.70 37.32 15.47
CA VAL A 116 -1.39 37.61 16.89
C VAL A 116 -0.47 38.79 16.98
N THR A 117 -0.86 39.78 17.80
CA THR A 117 -0.02 40.93 18.13
C THR A 117 0.81 40.60 19.37
N PHE A 118 2.12 40.66 19.23
CA PHE A 118 3.06 40.39 20.30
C PHE A 118 3.34 41.63 21.15
N SER A 119 3.99 41.47 22.29
CA SER A 119 4.31 42.57 23.25
C SER A 119 5.20 43.64 22.67
N ASP A 120 5.95 43.37 21.61
CA ASP A 120 6.77 44.29 20.85
C ASP A 120 5.99 45.07 19.77
N ALA A 121 4.65 44.94 19.78
CA ALA A 121 3.74 45.47 18.78
C ALA A 121 3.86 44.86 17.35
N SER A 122 4.68 43.82 17.16
CA SER A 122 4.68 43.07 15.92
C SER A 122 3.41 42.24 15.79
N SER A 123 2.92 42.06 14.55
CA SER A 123 1.74 41.24 14.27
C SER A 123 2.12 40.18 13.23
N ASN A 124 1.95 38.90 13.58
CA ASN A 124 2.33 37.80 12.74
C ASN A 124 1.18 36.81 12.59
N ASN A 125 1.04 36.24 11.40
CA ASN A 125 0.15 35.12 11.14
C ASN A 125 0.72 33.88 11.79
N VAL A 126 -0.06 33.20 12.63
CA VAL A 126 0.40 32.05 13.41
C VAL A 126 -0.21 30.72 12.93
N HIS A 127 -1.23 30.79 12.08
CA HIS A 127 -1.85 29.59 11.53
C HIS A 127 -1.03 29.04 10.36
N GLN A 128 -0.34 27.92 10.58
CA GLN A 128 0.43 27.25 9.57
C GLN A 128 -0.45 26.31 8.71
N VAL A 129 -0.14 26.29 7.42
CA VAL A 129 -0.66 25.28 6.50
C VAL A 129 0.53 24.50 5.94
N ARG A 130 0.54 23.20 6.19
CA ARG A 130 1.58 22.26 5.72
C ARG A 130 1.12 21.66 4.42
N LYS A 131 1.86 21.87 3.36
CA LYS A 131 1.54 21.39 2.01
C LYS A 131 2.69 20.62 1.39
N ILE A 132 2.35 19.62 0.62
CA ILE A 132 3.23 19.04 -0.38
C ILE A 132 2.94 19.72 -1.71
N VAL A 133 3.96 20.32 -2.29
CA VAL A 133 3.94 20.87 -3.66
C VAL A 133 4.54 19.83 -4.59
N ILE A 134 3.78 19.49 -5.62
CA ILE A 134 4.21 18.56 -6.67
C ILE A 134 4.74 19.38 -7.85
N SER A 135 5.87 19.00 -8.40
CA SER A 135 6.47 19.61 -9.59
C SER A 135 7.19 18.57 -10.43
N ALA A 136 7.48 18.88 -11.70
CA ALA A 136 8.40 18.08 -12.49
C ALA A 136 9.84 18.38 -12.06
N GLY A 137 10.65 17.35 -11.88
CA GLY A 137 12.04 17.49 -11.44
C GLY A 137 12.86 16.22 -11.68
N VAL A 138 14.15 16.30 -11.39
CA VAL A 138 15.02 15.12 -11.40
C VAL A 138 14.70 14.28 -10.17
N SER A 139 14.67 12.96 -10.32
CA SER A 139 14.45 12.02 -9.18
C SER A 139 15.38 12.36 -8.01
N GLY A 140 14.81 12.41 -6.82
CA GLY A 140 15.53 12.77 -5.58
C GLY A 140 15.81 14.27 -5.40
N SER A 141 15.27 15.18 -6.23
CA SER A 141 15.43 16.61 -6.08
C SER A 141 14.41 17.26 -5.11
N GLY A 142 13.37 16.53 -4.74
CA GLY A 142 12.39 16.88 -3.72
C GLY A 142 12.65 16.20 -2.38
N ASP A 143 11.67 16.23 -1.48
CA ASP A 143 11.70 15.44 -0.25
C ASP A 143 11.47 13.95 -0.54
N PHE A 144 10.67 13.64 -1.57
CA PHE A 144 10.47 12.30 -2.11
C PHE A 144 9.92 12.38 -3.54
N ASP A 145 10.03 11.29 -4.29
CA ASP A 145 9.42 11.16 -5.60
C ASP A 145 7.97 10.67 -5.48
N PHE A 146 7.11 11.12 -6.36
CA PHE A 146 5.69 10.72 -6.34
C PHE A 146 5.50 9.21 -6.53
N GLU A 147 6.47 8.55 -7.17
CA GLU A 147 6.50 7.10 -7.36
C GLU A 147 6.81 6.32 -6.07
N ASP A 148 7.45 6.98 -5.08
CA ASP A 148 7.78 6.39 -3.79
C ASP A 148 6.58 6.36 -2.83
N LEU A 149 5.46 6.95 -3.25
CA LEU A 149 4.23 6.98 -2.46
C LEU A 149 3.68 5.59 -2.24
N TYR A 150 3.50 5.31 -0.98
CA TYR A 150 2.84 4.11 -0.52
C TYR A 150 1.32 4.34 -0.37
N ASP A 151 0.52 3.47 -0.97
CA ASP A 151 -0.92 3.41 -0.74
C ASP A 151 -1.27 2.34 0.29
N TYR A 152 -2.03 2.73 1.32
CA TYR A 152 -2.69 1.76 2.18
C TYR A 152 -3.71 0.95 1.34
N ASN A 153 -3.61 -0.37 1.37
CA ASN A 153 -4.36 -1.30 0.51
C ASN A 153 -4.02 -1.28 -0.99
N ASP A 154 -2.87 -0.74 -1.39
CA ASP A 154 -2.44 -0.93 -2.76
C ASP A 154 -1.93 -2.35 -2.99
N TRP A 155 -2.15 -2.83 -4.23
CA TRP A 155 -1.62 -4.12 -4.63
C TRP A 155 -0.13 -4.01 -4.92
N THR A 156 0.65 -4.84 -4.24
CA THR A 156 2.09 -4.97 -4.49
C THR A 156 2.32 -6.10 -5.47
N GLU A 157 2.91 -5.81 -6.61
CA GLU A 157 3.27 -6.82 -7.60
C GLU A 157 4.42 -7.70 -7.09
N ILE A 158 4.33 -9.00 -7.35
CA ILE A 158 5.41 -9.95 -7.14
C ILE A 158 6.09 -10.16 -8.50
N PRO A 159 7.32 -9.67 -8.72
CA PRO A 159 8.04 -9.87 -9.97
C PRO A 159 8.19 -11.35 -10.28
N PHE A 160 8.09 -11.74 -11.55
CA PHE A 160 8.26 -13.13 -11.95
C PHE A 160 9.66 -13.67 -11.61
N ASN A 161 9.65 -14.85 -11.01
CA ASN A 161 10.85 -15.68 -10.83
C ASN A 161 10.46 -17.14 -11.14
N ALA A 162 11.21 -17.79 -11.99
CA ALA A 162 10.94 -19.18 -12.37
C ALA A 162 10.89 -20.14 -11.18
N GLY A 163 11.61 -19.85 -10.09
CA GLY A 163 11.56 -20.60 -8.84
C GLY A 163 10.25 -20.52 -8.07
N TYR A 164 9.36 -19.59 -8.42
CA TYR A 164 8.03 -19.48 -7.79
C TYR A 164 7.00 -20.46 -8.35
N LEU A 165 7.30 -21.11 -9.46
CA LEU A 165 6.45 -22.13 -10.07
C LEU A 165 6.99 -23.52 -9.75
N SER A 166 6.13 -24.37 -9.23
CA SER A 166 6.49 -25.76 -8.93
C SER A 166 5.29 -26.68 -9.17
N ALA A 167 5.56 -27.94 -9.40
CA ALA A 167 4.56 -29.01 -9.48
C ALA A 167 5.06 -30.24 -8.72
N SER A 168 4.17 -31.15 -8.36
CA SER A 168 4.56 -32.35 -7.59
C SER A 168 5.50 -33.29 -8.37
N THR A 169 5.48 -33.28 -9.69
CA THR A 169 6.38 -33.94 -10.65
C THR A 169 6.02 -33.47 -12.04
N PRO A 170 6.92 -33.22 -12.88
CA PRO A 170 7.95 -32.26 -13.10
C PRO A 170 7.43 -30.85 -13.51
N ALA A 171 8.23 -30.07 -14.17
CA ALA A 171 8.16 -28.64 -14.34
C ALA A 171 6.77 -28.05 -14.75
N TRP A 172 6.31 -27.16 -13.91
CA TRP A 172 5.40 -26.08 -14.32
C TRP A 172 6.26 -24.89 -14.72
N THR A 173 6.16 -24.47 -15.96
CA THR A 173 7.03 -23.43 -16.53
C THR A 173 6.21 -22.35 -17.23
N LEU A 174 6.76 -21.14 -17.23
CA LEU A 174 6.16 -19.98 -17.89
C LEU A 174 7.09 -19.51 -19.02
N PRO A 175 6.59 -19.45 -20.27
CA PRO A 175 7.41 -19.06 -21.42
C PRO A 175 7.72 -17.56 -21.46
N SER A 176 6.88 -16.71 -20.88
CA SER A 176 7.07 -15.27 -20.87
C SER A 176 6.74 -14.67 -19.50
N PRO A 177 7.60 -13.78 -18.96
CA PRO A 177 7.28 -13.04 -17.75
C PRO A 177 5.99 -12.19 -17.86
N SER A 178 5.58 -11.80 -19.05
CA SER A 178 4.34 -11.03 -19.27
C SER A 178 3.05 -11.82 -19.03
N ASP A 179 3.16 -13.14 -18.91
CA ASP A 179 2.05 -14.04 -18.60
C ASP A 179 1.89 -14.28 -17.08
N TRP A 180 2.66 -13.54 -16.26
CA TRP A 180 2.64 -13.56 -14.81
C TRP A 180 2.03 -12.26 -14.29
N ASP A 181 0.91 -12.36 -13.58
CA ASP A 181 0.29 -11.28 -12.82
C ASP A 181 -0.03 -11.82 -11.42
N VAL A 182 0.89 -11.65 -10.51
CA VAL A 182 0.73 -12.06 -9.11
C VAL A 182 1.01 -10.84 -8.24
N LYS A 183 0.03 -10.53 -7.41
CA LYS A 183 0.08 -9.36 -6.54
C LYS A 183 -0.57 -9.66 -5.21
N TYR A 184 -0.25 -8.89 -4.22
CA TYR A 184 -0.84 -9.01 -2.91
C TYR A 184 -1.13 -7.64 -2.30
N THR A 185 -2.06 -7.62 -1.36
CA THR A 185 -2.30 -6.48 -0.48
C THR A 185 -2.35 -6.96 0.96
N GLU A 186 -1.83 -6.14 1.85
CA GLU A 186 -1.77 -6.44 3.27
C GLU A 186 -2.75 -5.56 4.04
N ASN A 187 -3.44 -6.16 4.99
CA ASN A 187 -4.32 -5.45 5.90
C ASN A 187 -4.13 -6.01 7.32
N GLY A 188 -3.26 -5.36 8.08
CA GLY A 188 -2.83 -5.87 9.38
C GLY A 188 -2.13 -7.22 9.25
N LYS A 189 -2.68 -8.25 9.89
CA LYS A 189 -2.14 -9.62 9.83
C LYS A 189 -2.65 -10.44 8.66
N THR A 190 -3.52 -9.89 7.82
CA THR A 190 -4.06 -10.60 6.67
C THR A 190 -3.40 -10.16 5.38
N ILE A 191 -3.10 -11.13 4.52
CA ILE A 191 -2.64 -10.89 3.15
C ILE A 191 -3.69 -11.45 2.21
N THR A 192 -4.15 -10.63 1.27
CA THR A 192 -4.93 -11.08 0.13
C THR A 192 -4.02 -11.17 -1.07
N ILE A 193 -3.97 -12.35 -1.67
CA ILE A 193 -3.14 -12.67 -2.83
C ILE A 193 -4.07 -12.84 -4.01
N ASP A 194 -3.82 -12.10 -5.07
CA ASP A 194 -4.48 -12.22 -6.36
C ASP A 194 -3.45 -12.70 -7.37
N PHE A 195 -3.79 -13.71 -8.16
CA PHE A 195 -2.85 -14.29 -9.11
C PHE A 195 -3.52 -14.69 -10.41
N GLU A 196 -2.82 -14.43 -11.50
CA GLU A 196 -3.13 -14.91 -12.83
C GLU A 196 -1.84 -15.34 -13.53
N VAL A 197 -1.77 -16.63 -13.89
CA VAL A 197 -0.65 -17.21 -14.63
C VAL A 197 -1.22 -17.75 -15.94
N LYS A 198 -0.79 -17.20 -17.08
CA LYS A 198 -1.29 -17.51 -18.42
C LYS A 198 -0.27 -18.30 -19.23
N ASN A 199 -0.74 -18.95 -20.27
CA ASN A 199 0.08 -19.60 -21.30
C ASN A 199 1.18 -20.54 -20.76
N SER A 200 1.04 -21.00 -19.53
CA SER A 200 2.06 -21.84 -18.88
C SER A 200 2.05 -23.26 -19.44
N THR A 201 3.11 -24.00 -19.17
CA THR A 201 3.31 -25.36 -19.61
C THR A 201 3.41 -26.32 -18.43
N LEU A 202 2.61 -27.37 -18.47
CA LEU A 202 2.73 -28.52 -17.57
C LEU A 202 3.32 -29.70 -18.36
N SER A 203 4.52 -30.09 -18.05
CA SER A 203 5.24 -31.12 -18.80
C SER A 203 4.82 -32.57 -18.45
N ASN A 204 4.01 -32.74 -17.41
CA ASN A 204 3.49 -34.05 -17.01
C ASN A 204 2.14 -33.93 -16.30
N ILE A 205 1.45 -35.05 -16.13
CA ILE A 205 0.23 -35.14 -15.30
C ILE A 205 0.63 -34.90 -13.85
N THR A 206 -0.09 -34.00 -13.19
CA THR A 206 0.19 -33.64 -11.79
C THR A 206 -1.09 -33.49 -10.99
N SER A 207 -1.08 -33.90 -9.74
CA SER A 207 -2.18 -33.71 -8.80
C SER A 207 -2.25 -32.29 -8.22
N ASN A 208 -1.16 -31.53 -8.28
CA ASN A 208 -1.13 -30.15 -7.85
C ASN A 208 -0.04 -29.34 -8.56
N VAL A 209 -0.30 -28.05 -8.68
CA VAL A 209 0.71 -27.04 -9.00
C VAL A 209 0.87 -26.12 -7.80
N ARG A 210 2.00 -25.45 -7.69
CA ARG A 210 2.37 -24.66 -6.52
C ARG A 210 2.88 -23.29 -6.93
N LEU A 211 2.38 -22.27 -6.26
CA LEU A 211 2.95 -20.93 -6.26
C LEU A 211 3.74 -20.76 -4.96
N ILE A 212 5.05 -20.60 -5.07
CA ILE A 212 5.96 -20.34 -3.94
C ILE A 212 6.06 -18.82 -3.85
N LEU A 213 5.62 -18.26 -2.75
CA LEU A 213 5.53 -16.81 -2.57
C LEU A 213 6.76 -16.32 -1.78
N PRO A 214 7.37 -15.20 -2.20
CA PRO A 214 8.59 -14.68 -1.58
C PRO A 214 8.30 -13.89 -0.28
N PHE A 215 7.31 -14.31 0.50
CA PHE A 215 7.01 -13.67 1.78
C PHE A 215 8.05 -14.06 2.83
N ILE A 216 8.40 -13.09 3.68
CA ILE A 216 9.34 -13.28 4.78
C ILE A 216 8.73 -14.17 5.86
N ASN A 217 7.40 -14.14 5.99
CA ASN A 217 6.64 -14.78 7.07
C ASN A 217 5.82 -15.95 6.54
N ASP A 218 5.78 -16.99 7.32
CA ASP A 218 4.93 -18.15 7.07
C ASP A 218 3.45 -17.84 7.36
N PHE A 219 2.56 -18.57 6.74
CA PHE A 219 1.14 -18.49 7.04
C PHE A 219 0.84 -19.02 8.44
N SER A 220 -0.11 -18.37 9.14
CA SER A 220 -0.60 -18.78 10.45
C SER A 220 -1.92 -19.53 10.31
N GLY A 221 -1.85 -20.83 10.08
CA GLY A 221 -3.01 -21.70 9.92
C GLY A 221 -3.18 -22.25 8.51
N ASN A 222 -4.24 -23.04 8.34
CA ASN A 222 -4.60 -23.63 7.05
C ASN A 222 -5.74 -22.82 6.42
N PHE A 223 -5.53 -22.37 5.19
CA PHE A 223 -6.49 -21.59 4.44
C PHE A 223 -6.95 -22.35 3.20
N PHE A 224 -8.20 -22.08 2.80
CA PHE A 224 -8.81 -22.71 1.65
C PHE A 224 -9.48 -21.66 0.77
N GLY A 225 -9.36 -21.83 -0.51
CA GLY A 225 -9.99 -21.01 -1.52
C GLY A 225 -10.32 -21.81 -2.77
N VAL A 226 -10.88 -21.13 -3.74
CA VAL A 226 -11.13 -21.69 -5.07
C VAL A 226 -10.55 -20.79 -6.13
N CYS A 227 -10.08 -21.41 -7.22
CA CYS A 227 -9.60 -20.71 -8.39
C CYS A 227 -10.13 -21.37 -9.66
N GLU A 228 -10.04 -20.65 -10.76
CA GLU A 228 -10.34 -21.18 -12.08
C GLU A 228 -9.07 -21.63 -12.79
N TYR A 229 -9.17 -22.67 -13.59
CA TYR A 229 -8.07 -23.04 -14.49
C TYR A 229 -8.61 -23.45 -15.86
N THR A 230 -7.81 -23.28 -16.89
CA THR A 230 -8.06 -23.75 -18.24
C THR A 230 -6.95 -24.73 -18.61
N ASN A 231 -7.33 -25.86 -19.11
CA ASN A 231 -6.41 -26.94 -19.46
C ASN A 231 -6.46 -27.15 -20.96
N SER A 232 -5.64 -26.43 -21.69
CA SER A 232 -5.28 -26.46 -23.11
C SER A 232 -5.92 -25.45 -24.09
N ASN A 233 -5.15 -25.17 -25.09
CA ASN A 233 -5.41 -24.69 -26.48
C ASN A 233 -6.85 -24.26 -26.82
N ASN A 234 -7.44 -23.34 -26.11
CA ASN A 234 -8.73 -22.66 -26.40
C ASN A 234 -9.98 -23.54 -26.58
N THR A 235 -9.94 -24.86 -26.35
CA THR A 235 -11.07 -25.76 -26.61
C THR A 235 -11.53 -26.55 -25.38
N THR A 236 -10.89 -26.44 -24.23
CA THR A 236 -11.24 -27.22 -23.04
C THR A 236 -12.05 -26.40 -22.03
N PRO A 237 -13.01 -27.03 -21.35
CA PRO A 237 -13.79 -26.32 -20.35
C PRO A 237 -12.94 -25.79 -19.21
N LYS A 238 -13.29 -24.59 -18.74
CA LYS A 238 -12.74 -24.03 -17.50
C LYS A 238 -13.07 -24.99 -16.36
N GLY A 239 -12.04 -25.37 -15.61
CA GLY A 239 -12.17 -26.15 -14.39
C GLY A 239 -12.13 -25.26 -13.15
N VAL A 240 -12.48 -25.85 -12.02
CA VAL A 240 -12.35 -25.22 -10.70
C VAL A 240 -11.35 -26.03 -9.91
N ALA A 241 -10.41 -25.35 -9.29
CA ALA A 241 -9.41 -25.96 -8.44
C ALA A 241 -9.52 -25.38 -7.02
N ARG A 242 -9.12 -26.19 -6.05
CA ARG A 242 -8.98 -25.77 -4.67
C ARG A 242 -7.60 -25.16 -4.47
N ILE A 243 -7.57 -24.01 -3.81
CA ILE A 243 -6.34 -23.41 -3.28
C ILE A 243 -6.21 -23.82 -1.83
N THR A 244 -5.01 -24.23 -1.41
CA THR A 244 -4.69 -24.45 -0.01
C THR A 244 -3.38 -23.76 0.34
N ALA A 245 -3.35 -23.10 1.48
CA ALA A 245 -2.15 -22.56 2.09
C ALA A 245 -1.98 -23.21 3.46
N ALA A 246 -0.85 -23.84 3.69
CA ALA A 246 -0.58 -24.59 4.91
C ALA A 246 0.10 -23.72 5.97
N ASP A 247 -0.20 -23.99 7.25
CA ASP A 247 0.49 -23.38 8.38
C ASP A 247 2.01 -23.62 8.31
N GLY A 248 2.79 -22.60 8.55
CA GLY A 248 4.24 -22.65 8.51
C GLY A 248 4.86 -22.69 7.11
N GLY A 249 4.10 -22.30 6.08
CA GLY A 249 4.60 -22.23 4.71
C GLY A 249 4.22 -20.95 3.98
N SER A 250 4.94 -20.64 2.92
CA SER A 250 4.66 -19.54 2.00
C SER A 250 4.24 -20.04 0.61
N THR A 251 3.64 -21.23 0.55
CA THR A 251 3.29 -21.90 -0.70
C THR A 251 1.78 -22.07 -0.82
N LEU A 252 1.24 -21.65 -1.95
CA LEU A 252 -0.13 -21.96 -2.35
C LEU A 252 -0.12 -23.25 -3.18
N PHE A 253 -0.93 -24.22 -2.75
CA PHE A 253 -1.17 -25.46 -3.47
C PHE A 253 -2.49 -25.32 -4.23
N ILE A 254 -2.47 -25.58 -5.53
CA ILE A 254 -3.62 -25.54 -6.41
C ILE A 254 -3.88 -26.96 -6.90
N GLN A 255 -5.08 -27.46 -6.61
CA GLN A 255 -5.48 -28.85 -6.91
C GLN A 255 -6.86 -28.85 -7.60
N PRO A 256 -7.07 -29.64 -8.66
CA PRO A 256 -8.39 -29.82 -9.24
C PRO A 256 -9.38 -30.35 -8.19
N ILE A 257 -10.64 -29.93 -8.30
CA ILE A 257 -11.70 -30.46 -7.41
C ILE A 257 -12.06 -31.88 -7.86
N GLY A 258 -12.22 -32.76 -6.91
CA GLY A 258 -12.37 -34.19 -7.12
C GLY A 258 -10.99 -34.89 -7.19
N ASP A 259 -10.97 -36.15 -7.53
CA ASP A 259 -9.72 -36.94 -7.70
C ASP A 259 -9.05 -36.70 -9.06
N ALA A 260 -9.30 -35.53 -9.66
CA ALA A 260 -8.75 -35.15 -10.94
C ALA A 260 -7.29 -34.77 -10.85
N THR A 261 -6.59 -34.88 -11.95
CA THR A 261 -5.24 -34.39 -12.14
C THR A 261 -5.23 -33.37 -13.26
N PHE A 262 -4.28 -32.43 -13.20
CA PHE A 262 -3.99 -31.59 -14.34
C PHE A 262 -3.33 -32.42 -15.44
N ALA A 263 -3.85 -32.31 -16.66
CA ALA A 263 -3.26 -33.01 -17.82
C ALA A 263 -1.98 -32.28 -18.27
N VAL A 264 -1.19 -32.97 -19.09
CA VAL A 264 -0.06 -32.36 -19.80
C VAL A 264 -0.56 -31.28 -20.74
N VAL A 265 0.03 -30.10 -20.66
CA VAL A 265 -0.33 -28.95 -21.49
C VAL A 265 0.93 -28.23 -21.93
N THR A 266 1.10 -28.08 -23.25
CA THR A 266 2.21 -27.33 -23.83
C THR A 266 1.69 -25.96 -24.27
N GLY A 267 1.85 -24.95 -23.42
CA GLY A 267 1.25 -23.65 -23.59
C GLY A 267 -0.29 -23.67 -23.37
N GLY A 268 -0.85 -22.63 -22.84
CA GLY A 268 -2.31 -22.52 -22.63
C GLY A 268 -2.84 -23.19 -21.36
N PHE A 269 -1.99 -23.51 -20.39
CA PHE A 269 -2.44 -23.75 -19.03
C PHE A 269 -2.51 -22.40 -18.30
N ASP A 270 -3.73 -21.98 -18.07
CA ASP A 270 -4.02 -20.73 -17.36
C ASP A 270 -4.60 -21.07 -15.99
N VAL A 271 -4.19 -20.34 -14.97
CA VAL A 271 -4.77 -20.44 -13.64
C VAL A 271 -4.91 -19.04 -13.06
N ARG A 272 -6.06 -18.75 -12.46
CA ARG A 272 -6.32 -17.48 -11.79
C ARG A 272 -7.17 -17.65 -10.55
N GLY A 273 -6.91 -16.87 -9.55
CA GLY A 273 -7.66 -16.92 -8.31
C GLY A 273 -7.21 -15.91 -7.29
N GLN A 274 -7.95 -15.88 -6.20
CA GLN A 274 -7.65 -15.01 -5.07
C GLN A 274 -7.81 -15.81 -3.78
N ILE A 275 -6.94 -15.55 -2.80
CA ILE A 275 -7.02 -16.12 -1.46
C ILE A 275 -6.57 -15.09 -0.42
N THR A 276 -7.27 -15.08 0.72
CA THR A 276 -6.84 -14.30 1.89
C THR A 276 -6.30 -15.24 2.95
N VAL A 277 -5.12 -14.96 3.45
CA VAL A 277 -4.41 -15.75 4.45
C VAL A 277 -4.00 -14.86 5.63
N MET A 278 -3.76 -15.46 6.79
CA MET A 278 -3.16 -14.78 7.94
C MET A 278 -1.66 -15.09 7.99
N MET A 279 -0.87 -14.10 8.39
CA MET A 279 0.56 -14.25 8.61
C MET A 279 0.84 -14.58 10.07
N LYS A 280 1.88 -15.37 10.32
CA LYS A 280 2.37 -15.60 11.69
C LYS A 280 2.89 -14.30 12.28
N GLU A 281 2.62 -14.13 13.57
CA GLU A 281 3.35 -13.14 14.35
C GLU A 281 4.80 -13.60 14.56
N PHE A 282 5.71 -12.65 14.56
CA PHE A 282 7.08 -12.84 15.05
C PHE A 282 7.14 -12.75 16.56
#